data_10091f26eb64261ae949b808a0977a4e
#
_entry.id   10091f26eb64261ae949b808a0977a4e
#
_cell.length_a   1.000
_cell.length_b   1.000
_cell.length_c   1.000
_cell.angle_alpha   90.00
_cell.angle_beta   90.00
_cell.angle_gamma   90.00
#
_symmetry.space_group_name_H-M   'P 1'
#
loop_
_entity.id
_entity.type
_entity.pdbx_description
1 polymer ?
#
loop_
_entity_poly.entity_id
_entity_poly.type
_entity_poly.pdbx_seq_one_letter_code
_entity_poly.pdbx_strand_id
1 'polypeptide(L)'
;LKKEARWEAYAGLFPEASLVGSYSRAIKKQSFAMMGEVIDVGTDNTYSGGLSVSLPVFAPALYKSISLTSTDVNLAVEKSRASRLDMVNQVTKAFFQLLLAQDSYEVLLKSYKQSEDNYNVVKAKYEQGTVSEYDKISADVQMRSLKPTVVSARNGVNLANLQLKVLMGMESDVKVAVEGNLKDYE
;
A
#
# COMPACT_ATOMS: atom_id res chain seq x y z
N LEU A 1 2.68 2.14 19.74
CA LEU A 1 3.27 3.41 19.24
C LEU A 1 2.52 4.65 19.76
N LYS A 2 1.18 4.78 19.59
CA LYS A 2 0.44 5.98 20.07
C LYS A 2 0.28 6.03 21.59
N LYS A 3 0.27 4.90 22.28
CA LYS A 3 0.31 4.85 23.74
C LYS A 3 1.64 5.33 24.29
N GLU A 4 2.74 5.04 23.62
CA GLU A 4 4.09 5.49 23.99
C GLU A 4 4.24 7.01 23.81
N ALA A 5 3.68 7.59 22.75
CA ALA A 5 3.64 9.04 22.56
C ALA A 5 2.95 9.80 23.73
N ARG A 6 2.04 9.14 24.45
CA ARG A 6 1.46 9.70 25.66
C ARG A 6 2.50 9.81 26.80
N TRP A 7 3.35 8.81 26.98
CA TRP A 7 4.43 8.85 27.96
C TRP A 7 5.48 9.90 27.62
N GLU A 8 5.78 10.06 26.33
CA GLU A 8 6.65 11.12 25.82
C GLU A 8 6.10 12.52 26.15
N ALA A 9 4.78 12.73 25.99
CA ALA A 9 4.14 13.99 26.39
C ALA A 9 4.24 14.26 27.89
N TYR A 10 4.16 13.23 28.73
CA TYR A 10 4.40 13.37 30.18
C TYR A 10 5.87 13.64 30.51
N ALA A 11 6.80 13.07 29.74
CA ALA A 11 8.23 13.29 29.93
C ALA A 11 8.63 14.77 29.80
N GLY A 12 7.91 15.54 28.96
CA GLY A 12 8.13 16.99 28.88
C GLY A 12 7.83 17.80 30.14
N LEU A 13 7.22 17.20 31.17
CA LEU A 13 7.02 17.83 32.49
C LEU A 13 8.17 17.59 33.43
N PHE A 14 9.10 16.68 33.14
CA PHE A 14 10.27 16.41 33.96
C PHE A 14 11.39 17.42 33.70
N PRO A 15 12.30 17.60 34.68
CA PRO A 15 13.46 18.46 34.49
C PRO A 15 14.39 17.94 33.40
N GLU A 16 14.77 18.81 32.48
CA GLU A 16 15.73 18.55 31.44
C GLU A 16 17.12 19.00 31.91
N ALA A 17 18.08 18.10 31.86
CA ALA A 17 19.48 18.41 32.16
C ALA A 17 20.30 18.30 30.87
N SER A 18 20.99 19.39 30.51
CA SER A 18 21.87 19.43 29.35
C SER A 18 23.29 19.82 29.73
N LEU A 19 24.26 19.09 29.20
CA LEU A 19 25.67 19.39 29.29
C LEU A 19 26.16 19.93 27.96
N VAL A 20 26.68 21.14 27.96
CA VAL A 20 27.20 21.80 26.75
C VAL A 20 28.67 22.06 26.91
N GLY A 21 29.49 21.64 25.96
CA GLY A 21 30.91 21.95 25.88
C GLY A 21 31.22 22.58 24.52
N SER A 22 31.98 23.65 24.51
CA SER A 22 32.51 24.21 23.28
C SER A 22 34.02 24.48 23.37
N TYR A 23 34.67 24.29 22.23
CA TYR A 23 36.07 24.64 22.03
C TYR A 23 36.14 25.59 20.83
N SER A 24 36.81 26.70 21.00
CA SER A 24 37.06 27.66 19.94
C SER A 24 38.53 28.02 19.89
N ARG A 25 39.12 28.01 18.72
CA ARG A 25 40.49 28.43 18.45
C ARG A 25 40.50 29.70 17.60
N ALA A 26 41.18 30.74 18.09
CA ALA A 26 41.36 31.95 17.31
C ALA A 26 42.51 31.74 16.31
N ILE A 27 42.21 31.78 15.01
CA ILE A 27 43.18 31.69 13.92
C ILE A 27 43.97 32.99 13.81
N LYS A 28 43.28 34.09 14.08
CA LYS A 28 43.89 35.44 14.10
C LYS A 28 43.35 36.19 15.32
N LYS A 29 44.27 36.71 16.16
CA LYS A 29 43.92 37.54 17.30
C LYS A 29 43.53 38.96 16.83
N GLN A 30 42.73 39.61 17.64
CA GLN A 30 42.47 41.02 17.44
C GLN A 30 43.70 41.82 17.89
N SER A 31 44.24 42.67 16.99
CA SER A 31 45.35 43.52 17.28
C SER A 31 44.84 44.94 17.42
N PHE A 32 45.25 45.58 18.50
CA PHE A 32 44.98 47.01 18.75
C PHE A 32 46.28 47.82 18.61
N ALA A 33 46.27 48.86 17.82
CA ALA A 33 47.37 49.81 17.74
C ALA A 33 47.18 50.87 18.83
N MET A 34 48.09 50.89 19.81
CA MET A 34 48.09 51.86 20.89
C MET A 34 49.48 52.46 21.01
N MET A 35 49.61 53.82 20.84
CA MET A 35 50.88 54.58 20.91
C MET A 35 51.97 54.12 19.92
N GLY A 36 51.58 53.55 18.77
CA GLY A 36 52.53 53.10 17.73
C GLY A 36 53.00 51.65 17.90
N GLU A 37 52.55 50.94 18.90
CA GLU A 37 52.80 49.53 19.12
C GLU A 37 51.52 48.70 18.87
N VAL A 38 51.67 47.54 18.19
CA VAL A 38 50.54 46.62 17.91
C VAL A 38 50.52 45.56 18.99
N ILE A 39 49.47 45.59 19.79
CA ILE A 39 49.30 44.59 20.89
C ILE A 39 48.21 43.63 20.45
N ASP A 40 48.55 42.33 20.40
CA ASP A 40 47.59 41.24 20.16
C ASP A 40 46.87 40.89 21.47
N VAL A 41 45.54 41.04 21.47
CA VAL A 41 44.67 40.78 22.62
C VAL A 41 43.81 39.56 22.39
N GLY A 42 43.78 38.63 23.35
CA GLY A 42 42.94 37.45 23.31
C GLY A 42 43.74 36.15 23.55
N THR A 43 42.99 35.09 23.78
CA THR A 43 43.54 33.74 23.99
C THR A 43 43.48 32.96 22.68
N ASP A 44 44.50 32.12 22.42
CA ASP A 44 44.53 31.27 21.24
C ASP A 44 43.44 30.18 21.27
N ASN A 45 43.19 29.67 22.47
CA ASN A 45 42.23 28.58 22.68
C ASN A 45 41.28 28.97 23.82
N THR A 46 39.99 28.82 23.57
CA THR A 46 38.95 29.05 24.56
C THR A 46 38.13 27.79 24.73
N TYR A 47 38.05 27.30 25.92
CA TYR A 47 37.22 26.18 26.32
C TYR A 47 36.07 26.72 27.18
N SER A 48 34.85 26.35 26.87
CA SER A 48 33.72 26.65 27.73
C SER A 48 32.88 25.40 27.95
N GLY A 49 32.43 25.21 29.17
CA GLY A 49 31.59 24.12 29.57
C GLY A 49 30.52 24.60 30.54
N GLY A 50 29.31 24.09 30.37
CA GLY A 50 28.18 24.45 31.21
C GLY A 50 27.22 23.29 31.44
N LEU A 51 26.69 23.17 32.63
CA LEU A 51 25.54 22.31 32.94
C LEU A 51 24.33 23.22 33.12
N SER A 52 23.27 22.95 32.36
CA SER A 52 21.98 23.63 32.51
C SER A 52 20.91 22.63 32.90
N VAL A 53 20.09 23.00 33.89
CA VAL A 53 18.92 22.24 34.31
C VAL A 53 17.71 23.16 34.18
N SER A 54 16.72 22.75 33.38
CA SER A 54 15.49 23.50 33.19
C SER A 54 14.28 22.66 33.62
N LEU A 55 13.36 23.28 34.36
CA LEU A 55 12.10 22.67 34.78
C LEU A 55 10.96 23.58 34.37
N PRO A 56 9.99 23.12 33.57
CA PRO A 56 8.79 23.89 33.22
C PRO A 56 7.87 23.94 34.45
N VAL A 57 7.86 25.07 35.19
CA VAL A 57 7.00 25.26 36.38
C VAL A 57 5.56 25.52 36.00
N PHE A 58 5.32 26.27 34.92
CA PHE A 58 3.99 26.57 34.40
C PHE A 58 4.02 26.53 32.87
N ALA A 59 3.43 25.45 32.29
CA ALA A 59 3.45 25.22 30.86
C ALA A 59 2.05 24.75 30.38
N PRO A 60 1.08 25.65 30.22
CA PRO A 60 -0.30 25.29 29.80
C PRO A 60 -0.32 24.55 28.46
N ALA A 61 0.61 24.84 27.56
CA ALA A 61 0.77 24.14 26.29
C ALA A 61 1.07 22.65 26.49
N LEU A 62 1.93 22.28 27.46
CA LEU A 62 2.24 20.87 27.77
C LEU A 62 1.02 20.14 28.34
N TYR A 63 0.27 20.75 29.24
CA TYR A 63 -0.97 20.14 29.76
C TYR A 63 -1.98 19.91 28.66
N LYS A 64 -2.11 20.85 27.71
CA LYS A 64 -2.99 20.69 26.55
C LYS A 64 -2.49 19.62 25.59
N SER A 65 -1.17 19.51 25.37
CA SER A 65 -0.60 18.47 24.53
C SER A 65 -0.87 17.06 25.06
N ILE A 66 -0.81 16.87 26.37
CA ILE A 66 -1.16 15.60 27.04
C ILE A 66 -2.63 15.25 26.76
N SER A 67 -3.54 16.23 26.89
CA SER A 67 -4.95 16.03 26.57
C SER A 67 -5.19 15.67 25.09
N LEU A 68 -4.49 16.34 24.17
CA LEU A 68 -4.52 16.05 22.72
C LEU A 68 -3.99 14.64 22.44
N THR A 69 -2.88 14.24 23.04
CA THR A 69 -2.30 12.90 22.86
C THR A 69 -3.27 11.80 23.34
N SER A 70 -4.03 12.06 24.41
CA SER A 70 -5.07 11.13 24.86
C SER A 70 -6.19 10.97 23.81
N THR A 71 -6.61 12.06 23.18
CA THR A 71 -7.60 12.04 22.09
C THR A 71 -7.03 11.34 20.83
N ASP A 72 -5.75 11.53 20.55
CA ASP A 72 -5.06 10.85 19.45
C ASP A 72 -5.01 9.32 19.63
N VAL A 73 -4.89 8.83 20.88
CA VAL A 73 -4.98 7.39 21.15
C VAL A 73 -6.38 6.86 20.80
N ASN A 74 -7.44 7.57 21.19
CA ASN A 74 -8.81 7.18 20.84
C ASN A 74 -9.03 7.21 19.32
N LEU A 75 -8.53 8.24 18.64
CA LEU A 75 -8.57 8.33 17.18
C LEU A 75 -7.85 7.15 16.53
N ALA A 76 -6.69 6.74 17.05
CA ALA A 76 -5.93 5.61 16.53
C ALA A 76 -6.68 4.27 16.71
N VAL A 77 -7.43 4.11 17.80
CA VAL A 77 -8.30 2.93 18.04
C VAL A 77 -9.41 2.88 16.99
N GLU A 78 -10.11 4.01 16.77
CA GLU A 78 -11.19 4.07 15.76
C GLU A 78 -10.66 3.90 14.32
N LYS A 79 -9.49 4.46 14.00
CA LYS A 79 -8.83 4.20 12.71
C LYS A 79 -8.46 2.73 12.52
N SER A 80 -8.02 2.05 13.57
CA SER A 80 -7.74 0.61 13.50
C SER A 80 -9.03 -0.20 13.25
N ARG A 81 -10.15 0.21 13.88
CA ARG A 81 -11.45 -0.40 13.64
C ARG A 81 -11.94 -0.18 12.21
N ALA A 82 -11.84 1.04 11.71
CA ALA A 82 -12.18 1.38 10.32
C ALA A 82 -11.34 0.56 9.32
N SER A 83 -10.02 0.49 9.52
CA SER A 83 -9.13 -0.30 8.67
C SER A 83 -9.49 -1.79 8.64
N ARG A 84 -9.95 -2.36 9.76
CA ARG A 84 -10.44 -3.74 9.81
C ARG A 84 -11.71 -3.92 8.96
N LEU A 85 -12.66 -3.00 9.05
CA LEU A 85 -13.88 -3.04 8.25
C LEU A 85 -13.59 -2.87 6.76
N ASP A 86 -12.68 -1.97 6.41
CA ASP A 86 -12.23 -1.78 5.03
C ASP A 86 -11.57 -3.04 4.46
N MET A 87 -10.76 -3.72 5.27
CA MET A 87 -10.14 -4.99 4.85
C MET A 87 -11.20 -6.06 4.58
N VAL A 88 -12.19 -6.22 5.45
CA VAL A 88 -13.31 -7.16 5.24
C VAL A 88 -14.04 -6.83 3.93
N ASN A 89 -14.37 -5.55 3.70
CA ASN A 89 -15.02 -5.12 2.47
C ASN A 89 -14.17 -5.40 1.21
N GLN A 90 -12.86 -5.16 1.28
CA GLN A 90 -11.95 -5.42 0.15
C GLN A 90 -11.86 -6.91 -0.17
N VAL A 91 -11.74 -7.76 0.86
CA VAL A 91 -11.71 -9.23 0.67
C VAL A 91 -13.04 -9.72 0.11
N THR A 92 -14.17 -9.23 0.63
CA THR A 92 -15.51 -9.59 0.13
C THR A 92 -15.68 -9.20 -1.34
N LYS A 93 -15.25 -7.98 -1.73
CA LYS A 93 -15.28 -7.54 -3.12
C LYS A 93 -14.41 -8.43 -4.02
N ALA A 94 -13.18 -8.72 -3.59
CA ALA A 94 -12.26 -9.56 -4.36
C ALA A 94 -12.79 -10.99 -4.51
N PHE A 95 -13.47 -11.51 -3.50
CA PHE A 95 -14.13 -12.81 -3.56
C PHE A 95 -15.24 -12.84 -4.63
N PHE A 96 -16.15 -11.86 -4.62
CA PHE A 96 -17.21 -11.79 -5.62
C PHE A 96 -16.68 -11.48 -7.03
N GLN A 97 -15.58 -10.71 -7.14
CA GLN A 97 -14.92 -10.51 -8.43
C GLN A 97 -14.32 -11.80 -8.98
N LEU A 98 -13.78 -12.67 -8.12
CA LEU A 98 -13.28 -13.98 -8.54
C LEU A 98 -14.43 -14.88 -9.02
N LEU A 99 -15.55 -14.95 -8.28
CA LEU A 99 -16.73 -15.72 -8.71
C LEU A 99 -17.27 -15.22 -10.06
N LEU A 100 -17.40 -13.90 -10.22
CA LEU A 100 -17.84 -13.31 -11.48
C LEU A 100 -16.89 -13.64 -12.64
N ALA A 101 -15.58 -13.62 -12.40
CA ALA A 101 -14.59 -13.98 -13.42
C ALA A 101 -14.69 -15.47 -13.79
N GLN A 102 -14.93 -16.36 -12.82
CA GLN A 102 -15.13 -17.79 -13.06
C GLN A 102 -16.39 -18.06 -13.89
N ASP A 103 -17.52 -17.46 -13.52
CA ASP A 103 -18.78 -17.62 -14.25
C ASP A 103 -18.66 -17.06 -15.67
N SER A 104 -18.02 -15.90 -15.82
CA SER A 104 -17.77 -15.29 -17.14
C SER A 104 -16.90 -16.20 -18.01
N TYR A 105 -15.86 -16.79 -17.46
CA TYR A 105 -15.02 -17.76 -18.17
C TYR A 105 -15.80 -18.99 -18.60
N GLU A 106 -16.66 -19.53 -17.73
CA GLU A 106 -17.50 -20.70 -18.05
C GLU A 106 -18.48 -20.41 -19.19
N VAL A 107 -19.15 -19.25 -19.16
CA VAL A 107 -20.05 -18.80 -20.23
C VAL A 107 -19.32 -18.65 -21.57
N LEU A 108 -18.15 -18.00 -21.56
CA LEU A 108 -17.33 -17.83 -22.77
C LEU A 108 -16.81 -19.15 -23.30
N LEU A 109 -16.46 -20.10 -22.43
CA LEU A 109 -16.02 -21.44 -22.82
C LEU A 109 -17.18 -22.22 -23.47
N LYS A 110 -18.40 -22.12 -22.92
CA LYS A 110 -19.61 -22.71 -23.52
C LYS A 110 -19.90 -22.11 -24.88
N SER A 111 -19.79 -20.78 -25.04
CA SER A 111 -19.98 -20.10 -26.31
C SER A 111 -18.94 -20.53 -27.35
N TYR A 112 -17.68 -20.69 -26.94
CA TYR A 112 -16.64 -21.20 -27.83
C TYR A 112 -16.95 -22.63 -28.31
N LYS A 113 -17.31 -23.53 -27.37
CA LYS A 113 -17.69 -24.92 -27.72
C LYS A 113 -18.86 -24.95 -28.69
N GLN A 114 -19.89 -24.16 -28.45
CA GLN A 114 -21.05 -24.06 -29.36
C GLN A 114 -20.66 -23.59 -30.77
N SER A 115 -19.72 -22.62 -30.84
CA SER A 115 -19.22 -22.14 -32.14
C SER A 115 -18.34 -23.20 -32.84
N GLU A 116 -17.55 -23.97 -32.05
CA GLU A 116 -16.76 -25.11 -32.56
C GLU A 116 -17.65 -26.22 -33.09
N ASP A 117 -18.73 -26.57 -32.39
CA ASP A 117 -19.71 -27.54 -32.83
C ASP A 117 -20.43 -27.08 -34.13
N ASN A 118 -20.81 -25.81 -34.21
CA ASN A 118 -21.37 -25.22 -35.41
C ASN A 118 -20.39 -25.29 -36.59
N TYR A 119 -19.12 -24.93 -36.37
CA TYR A 119 -18.09 -25.06 -37.42
C TYR A 119 -17.96 -26.51 -37.91
N ASN A 120 -17.95 -27.48 -37.01
CA ASN A 120 -17.86 -28.90 -37.36
C ASN A 120 -19.05 -29.36 -38.22
N VAL A 121 -20.27 -28.90 -37.89
CA VAL A 121 -21.49 -29.17 -38.69
C VAL A 121 -21.41 -28.53 -40.09
N VAL A 122 -21.00 -27.26 -40.17
CA VAL A 122 -20.86 -26.55 -41.46
C VAL A 122 -19.77 -27.19 -42.30
N LYS A 123 -18.65 -27.57 -41.68
CA LYS A 123 -17.55 -28.29 -42.35
C LYS A 123 -18.02 -29.61 -42.97
N ALA A 124 -18.74 -30.44 -42.21
CA ALA A 124 -19.32 -31.69 -42.72
C ALA A 124 -20.30 -31.47 -43.88
N LYS A 125 -21.14 -30.44 -43.79
CA LYS A 125 -22.03 -30.05 -44.89
C LYS A 125 -21.28 -29.58 -46.13
N TYR A 126 -20.19 -28.84 -45.96
CA TYR A 126 -19.34 -28.44 -47.10
C TYR A 126 -18.71 -29.65 -47.79
N GLU A 127 -18.20 -30.63 -47.03
CA GLU A 127 -17.64 -31.87 -47.54
C GLU A 127 -18.67 -32.69 -48.33
N GLN A 128 -19.96 -32.52 -48.00
CA GLN A 128 -21.09 -33.11 -48.74
C GLN A 128 -21.57 -32.25 -49.94
N GLY A 129 -20.98 -31.08 -50.16
CA GLY A 129 -21.34 -30.16 -51.21
C GLY A 129 -22.66 -29.39 -50.98
N THR A 130 -23.22 -29.38 -49.76
CA THR A 130 -24.51 -28.78 -49.43
C THR A 130 -24.43 -27.31 -48.95
N VAL A 131 -23.25 -26.80 -48.68
CA VAL A 131 -23.00 -25.39 -48.28
C VAL A 131 -21.80 -24.84 -49.04
N SER A 132 -21.70 -23.50 -49.10
CA SER A 132 -20.64 -22.81 -49.83
C SER A 132 -19.32 -22.82 -49.01
N GLU A 133 -18.19 -22.61 -49.72
CA GLU A 133 -16.89 -22.40 -49.09
C GLU A 133 -16.88 -21.14 -48.18
N TYR A 134 -17.65 -20.11 -48.60
CA TYR A 134 -17.84 -18.89 -47.81
C TYR A 134 -18.45 -19.18 -46.44
N ASP A 135 -19.48 -20.05 -46.39
CA ASP A 135 -20.14 -20.42 -45.12
C ASP A 135 -19.16 -21.14 -44.17
N LYS A 136 -18.33 -22.05 -44.72
CA LYS A 136 -17.29 -22.75 -43.95
C LYS A 136 -16.23 -21.79 -43.39
N ILE A 137 -15.73 -20.87 -44.21
CA ILE A 137 -14.74 -19.87 -43.82
C ILE A 137 -15.35 -18.93 -42.76
N SER A 138 -16.57 -18.49 -42.95
CA SER A 138 -17.31 -17.64 -41.99
C SER A 138 -17.44 -18.31 -40.63
N ALA A 139 -17.84 -19.59 -40.59
CA ALA A 139 -17.94 -20.36 -39.36
C ALA A 139 -16.56 -20.56 -38.66
N ASP A 140 -15.49 -20.79 -39.44
CA ASP A 140 -14.13 -20.90 -38.92
C ASP A 140 -13.63 -19.59 -38.29
N VAL A 141 -13.85 -18.48 -38.99
CA VAL A 141 -13.48 -17.13 -38.45
C VAL A 141 -14.27 -16.82 -37.19
N GLN A 142 -15.56 -17.11 -37.13
CA GLN A 142 -16.37 -16.91 -35.94
C GLN A 142 -15.86 -17.73 -34.73
N MET A 143 -15.54 -19.01 -34.92
CA MET A 143 -14.96 -19.86 -33.88
C MET A 143 -13.61 -19.33 -33.43
N ARG A 144 -12.71 -19.00 -34.36
CA ARG A 144 -11.36 -18.51 -34.06
C ARG A 144 -11.36 -17.17 -33.33
N SER A 145 -12.32 -16.29 -33.64
CA SER A 145 -12.44 -14.98 -33.00
C SER A 145 -12.80 -15.06 -31.52
N LEU A 146 -13.44 -16.14 -31.07
CA LEU A 146 -13.77 -16.37 -29.66
C LEU A 146 -12.60 -16.88 -28.82
N LYS A 147 -11.63 -17.56 -29.44
CA LYS A 147 -10.49 -18.18 -28.74
C LYS A 147 -9.65 -17.18 -27.92
N PRO A 148 -9.26 -16.00 -28.45
CA PRO A 148 -8.55 -15.00 -27.65
C PRO A 148 -9.36 -14.51 -26.44
N THR A 149 -10.69 -14.38 -26.60
CA THR A 149 -11.59 -13.95 -25.53
C THR A 149 -11.63 -14.97 -24.38
N VAL A 150 -11.69 -16.27 -24.69
CA VAL A 150 -11.62 -17.34 -23.69
C VAL A 150 -10.27 -17.34 -22.95
N VAL A 151 -9.17 -17.13 -23.68
CA VAL A 151 -7.82 -17.04 -23.08
C VAL A 151 -7.74 -15.83 -22.16
N SER A 152 -8.26 -14.69 -22.57
CA SER A 152 -8.30 -13.47 -21.77
C SER A 152 -9.12 -13.65 -20.50
N ALA A 153 -10.29 -14.29 -20.60
CA ALA A 153 -11.14 -14.59 -19.45
C ALA A 153 -10.45 -15.53 -18.45
N ARG A 154 -9.75 -16.56 -18.94
CA ARG A 154 -8.94 -17.46 -18.10
C ARG A 154 -7.84 -16.69 -17.33
N ASN A 155 -7.16 -15.78 -18.03
CA ASN A 155 -6.17 -14.93 -17.37
C ASN A 155 -6.81 -14.00 -16.32
N GLY A 156 -8.02 -13.51 -16.59
CA GLY A 156 -8.81 -12.73 -15.63
C GLY A 156 -9.11 -13.50 -14.36
N VAL A 157 -9.48 -14.79 -14.45
CA VAL A 157 -9.66 -15.67 -13.27
C VAL A 157 -8.37 -15.81 -12.48
N ASN A 158 -7.23 -16.05 -13.16
CA ASN A 158 -5.93 -16.17 -12.49
C ASN A 158 -5.55 -14.87 -11.75
N LEU A 159 -5.82 -13.72 -12.39
CA LEU A 159 -5.52 -12.41 -11.80
C LEU A 159 -6.40 -12.12 -10.58
N ALA A 160 -7.70 -12.39 -10.67
CA ALA A 160 -8.63 -12.23 -9.56
C ALA A 160 -8.27 -13.15 -8.38
N ASN A 161 -7.85 -14.39 -8.65
CA ASN A 161 -7.38 -15.32 -7.62
C ASN A 161 -6.10 -14.80 -6.94
N LEU A 162 -5.14 -14.27 -7.72
CA LEU A 162 -3.92 -13.69 -7.17
C LEU A 162 -4.24 -12.46 -6.29
N GLN A 163 -5.15 -11.60 -6.74
CA GLN A 163 -5.58 -10.43 -5.98
C GLN A 163 -6.21 -10.81 -4.64
N LEU A 164 -7.07 -11.84 -4.62
CA LEU A 164 -7.66 -12.36 -3.39
C LEU A 164 -6.59 -12.90 -2.43
N LYS A 165 -5.61 -13.65 -2.92
CA LYS A 165 -4.48 -14.15 -2.11
C LYS A 165 -3.67 -13.03 -1.49
N VAL A 166 -3.33 -12.00 -2.26
CA VAL A 166 -2.58 -10.84 -1.77
C VAL A 166 -3.34 -10.14 -0.65
N LEU A 167 -4.66 -9.94 -0.79
CA LEU A 167 -5.48 -9.33 0.26
C LEU A 167 -5.56 -10.18 1.53
N MET A 168 -5.51 -11.51 1.40
CA MET A 168 -5.47 -12.44 2.54
C MET A 168 -4.07 -12.62 3.13
N GLY A 169 -3.03 -12.00 2.55
CA GLY A 169 -1.64 -12.15 2.98
C GLY A 169 -1.06 -13.55 2.73
N MET A 170 -1.60 -14.27 1.75
CA MET A 170 -1.14 -15.62 1.38
C MET A 170 -0.02 -15.55 0.34
N GLU A 171 0.86 -16.53 0.36
CA GLU A 171 1.90 -16.68 -0.68
C GLU A 171 1.26 -17.04 -2.04
N SER A 172 1.89 -16.61 -3.12
CA SER A 172 1.34 -16.76 -4.48
C SER A 172 1.24 -18.21 -4.96
N ASP A 173 2.06 -19.10 -4.43
CA ASP A 173 2.14 -20.53 -4.77
C ASP A 173 1.08 -21.39 -4.07
N VAL A 174 0.46 -20.91 -3.00
CA VAL A 174 -0.65 -21.59 -2.34
C VAL A 174 -1.83 -21.70 -3.30
N LYS A 175 -2.30 -22.92 -3.56
CA LYS A 175 -3.51 -23.11 -4.38
C LYS A 175 -4.75 -22.83 -3.55
N VAL A 176 -5.44 -21.77 -3.88
CA VAL A 176 -6.76 -21.45 -3.32
C VAL A 176 -7.81 -21.78 -4.36
N ALA A 177 -8.67 -22.75 -4.05
CA ALA A 177 -9.88 -23.00 -4.81
C ALA A 177 -11.04 -22.36 -4.06
N VAL A 178 -11.80 -21.53 -4.75
CA VAL A 178 -13.05 -20.97 -4.22
C VAL A 178 -14.17 -21.85 -4.77
N GLU A 179 -14.96 -22.42 -3.88
CA GLU A 179 -16.15 -23.19 -4.22
C GLU A 179 -17.39 -22.31 -4.07
N GLY A 180 -18.30 -22.38 -5.03
CA GLY A 180 -19.55 -21.63 -5.07
C GLY A 180 -19.75 -20.92 -6.40
N ASN A 181 -21.00 -20.65 -6.72
CA ASN A 181 -21.43 -19.86 -7.87
C ASN A 181 -22.02 -18.54 -7.39
N LEU A 182 -22.00 -17.52 -8.23
CA LEU A 182 -22.59 -16.22 -7.89
C LEU A 182 -24.09 -16.35 -7.52
N LYS A 183 -24.79 -17.32 -8.11
CA LYS A 183 -26.21 -17.61 -7.86
C LYS A 183 -26.51 -18.12 -6.43
N ASP A 184 -25.52 -18.61 -5.74
CA ASP A 184 -25.69 -19.10 -4.35
C ASP A 184 -25.80 -17.94 -3.35
N TYR A 185 -25.57 -16.71 -3.81
CA TYR A 185 -25.55 -15.49 -3.00
C TYR A 185 -26.60 -14.43 -3.44
N GLU A 186 -27.51 -14.80 -4.37
CA GLU A 186 -28.72 -14.05 -4.70
C GLU A 186 -29.84 -14.44 -3.73
#